data_25b26590b061d8edaab0d757fdd401d3
#
_entry.id   25b26590b061d8edaab0d757fdd401d3
#
_cell.length_a   1.000
_cell.length_b   1.000
_cell.length_c   1.000
_cell.angle_alpha   90.00
_cell.angle_beta   90.00
_cell.angle_gamma   90.00
#
_symmetry.space_group_name_H-M   'P 1'
#
loop_
_entity.id
_entity.type
_entity.pdbx_description
1 polymer ?
#
loop_
_entity_poly.entity_id
_entity_poly.type
_entity_poly.pdbx_seq_one_letter_code
_entity_poly.pdbx_strand_id
1 'polypeptide(L)'
;MARRLLAIGFISGFQLTALALQSRKIVMVLVIDNYDSFTYNLVQYLGELNVNMEVHRNDQISLDQIRELQPERILISPGPCSPRESGLSNDIIREFGRTTPTFGVCLGHQCIGHTFGASVVVNYRIMHGKTSPIRHNGKDLFLGMPNPFNATRYHSLVIERATLPDFLEVTAETDEGEVMGVRHRDYPIWGVQFHPESILTENGRQIMRNFLNLEKQTKG
;
A
#
# COMPACT_ATOMS: atom_id res chain seq x y z
N MET A 1 21.02 72.10 -16.08
CA MET A 1 19.97 71.18 -16.60
C MET A 1 20.53 69.78 -16.58
N ALA A 2 20.18 68.98 -15.57
CA ALA A 2 20.65 67.61 -15.43
C ALA A 2 19.54 66.64 -15.83
N ARG A 3 19.80 65.82 -16.83
CA ARG A 3 18.91 64.73 -17.26
C ARG A 3 19.19 63.47 -16.40
N ARG A 4 18.19 63.07 -15.60
CA ARG A 4 18.18 61.75 -14.94
C ARG A 4 17.81 60.66 -15.97
N LEU A 5 18.72 59.70 -16.21
CA LEU A 5 18.41 58.44 -16.88
C LEU A 5 17.83 57.46 -15.83
N LEU A 6 16.61 56.98 -16.11
CA LEU A 6 16.02 55.85 -15.42
C LEU A 6 16.64 54.53 -15.99
N ALA A 7 17.35 53.80 -15.14
CA ALA A 7 17.78 52.45 -15.47
C ALA A 7 16.61 51.47 -15.25
N ILE A 8 16.07 50.94 -16.36
CA ILE A 8 15.11 49.84 -16.31
C ILE A 8 15.93 48.56 -16.17
N GLY A 9 15.90 48.00 -14.96
CA GLY A 9 16.54 46.71 -14.69
C GLY A 9 15.80 45.60 -15.42
N PHE A 10 16.45 44.97 -16.40
CA PHE A 10 16.04 43.72 -16.98
C PHE A 10 16.22 42.61 -15.93
N ILE A 11 15.16 42.14 -15.34
CA ILE A 11 15.15 40.89 -14.57
C ILE A 11 15.23 39.76 -15.57
N SER A 12 16.42 39.13 -15.66
CA SER A 12 16.67 38.02 -16.57
C SER A 12 15.78 36.82 -16.21
N GLY A 13 15.10 36.26 -17.22
CA GLY A 13 14.20 35.12 -17.11
C GLY A 13 14.83 33.81 -16.63
N PHE A 14 16.07 33.85 -16.10
CA PHE A 14 16.78 32.68 -15.54
C PHE A 14 16.51 32.43 -14.04
N GLN A 15 15.87 33.35 -13.33
CA GLN A 15 15.55 33.16 -11.90
C GLN A 15 14.19 32.51 -11.64
N LEU A 16 13.33 32.37 -12.64
CA LEU A 16 12.00 31.75 -12.50
C LEU A 16 12.01 30.23 -12.69
N THR A 17 13.08 29.64 -13.19
CA THR A 17 13.20 28.17 -13.37
C THR A 17 13.86 27.47 -12.18
N ALA A 18 14.50 28.18 -11.27
CA ALA A 18 15.17 27.60 -10.11
C ALA A 18 14.21 27.31 -8.92
N LEU A 19 13.00 27.89 -8.88
CA LEU A 19 12.04 27.67 -7.80
C LEU A 19 11.09 26.49 -8.05
N ALA A 20 11.14 25.85 -9.22
CA ALA A 20 10.26 24.72 -9.57
C ALA A 20 10.92 23.35 -9.42
N LEU A 21 12.20 23.26 -9.05
CA LEU A 21 12.81 22.04 -8.56
C LEU A 21 12.67 21.96 -7.03
N GLN A 22 11.44 21.98 -6.53
CA GLN A 22 11.17 21.34 -5.26
C GLN A 22 11.62 19.89 -5.45
N SER A 23 12.75 19.52 -4.80
CA SER A 23 13.23 18.15 -4.75
C SER A 23 12.04 17.27 -4.35
N ARG A 24 11.49 16.51 -5.30
CA ARG A 24 10.56 15.43 -4.96
C ARG A 24 11.33 14.59 -3.97
N LYS A 25 10.94 14.64 -2.72
CA LYS A 25 11.48 13.77 -1.68
C LYS A 25 11.28 12.36 -2.21
N ILE A 26 12.39 11.67 -2.49
CA ILE A 26 12.33 10.30 -3.02
C ILE A 26 11.75 9.46 -1.90
N VAL A 27 10.50 9.03 -2.06
CA VAL A 27 9.82 8.17 -1.08
C VAL A 27 10.54 6.83 -1.04
N MET A 28 11.03 6.45 0.14
CA MET A 28 11.64 5.13 0.36
C MET A 28 10.59 4.15 0.84
N VAL A 29 10.36 3.11 0.05
CA VAL A 29 9.44 2.01 0.37
C VAL A 29 10.22 0.77 0.78
N LEU A 30 9.95 0.26 1.98
CA LEU A 30 10.40 -1.06 2.38
C LEU A 30 9.39 -2.11 1.92
N VAL A 31 9.84 -3.05 1.11
CA VAL A 31 9.04 -4.19 0.65
C VAL A 31 9.43 -5.42 1.44
N ILE A 32 8.47 -6.01 2.16
CA ILE A 32 8.63 -7.28 2.85
C ILE A 32 8.15 -8.40 1.94
N ASP A 33 9.08 -9.22 1.48
CA ASP A 33 8.84 -10.36 0.60
C ASP A 33 8.53 -11.61 1.42
N ASN A 34 7.29 -12.08 1.32
CA ASN A 34 6.83 -13.32 1.97
C ASN A 34 7.07 -14.57 1.10
N TYR A 35 8.15 -14.59 0.31
CA TYR A 35 8.52 -15.70 -0.57
C TYR A 35 7.50 -15.98 -1.68
N ASP A 36 6.96 -14.91 -2.25
CA ASP A 36 5.99 -15.00 -3.33
C ASP A 36 6.56 -14.53 -4.68
N SER A 37 6.26 -15.28 -5.74
CA SER A 37 6.72 -14.94 -7.09
C SER A 37 6.10 -13.64 -7.63
N PHE A 38 4.95 -13.23 -7.13
CA PHE A 38 4.28 -11.98 -7.50
C PHE A 38 4.85 -10.74 -6.79
N THR A 39 5.68 -10.92 -5.75
CA THR A 39 6.36 -9.79 -5.08
C THR A 39 7.08 -8.90 -6.08
N TYR A 40 7.79 -9.50 -7.04
CA TYR A 40 8.57 -8.74 -8.03
C TYR A 40 7.70 -7.97 -9.03
N ASN A 41 6.44 -8.33 -9.25
CA ASN A 41 5.50 -7.53 -10.02
C ASN A 41 5.11 -6.24 -9.26
N LEU A 42 4.95 -6.32 -7.93
CA LEU A 42 4.77 -5.12 -7.07
C LEU A 42 6.02 -4.23 -7.12
N VAL A 43 7.21 -4.84 -7.01
CA VAL A 43 8.51 -4.14 -7.12
C VAL A 43 8.62 -3.44 -8.48
N GLN A 44 8.23 -4.09 -9.56
CA GLN A 44 8.22 -3.49 -10.90
C GLN A 44 7.28 -2.28 -10.98
N TYR A 45 6.06 -2.38 -10.42
CA TYR A 45 5.12 -1.25 -10.39
C TYR A 45 5.67 -0.06 -9.60
N LEU A 46 6.33 -0.31 -8.46
CA LEU A 46 7.02 0.75 -7.71
C LEU A 46 8.18 1.36 -8.52
N GLY A 47 8.96 0.53 -9.23
CA GLY A 47 10.03 0.98 -10.13
C GLY A 47 9.52 1.85 -11.27
N GLU A 48 8.42 1.48 -11.93
CA GLU A 48 7.75 2.29 -12.98
C GLU A 48 7.30 3.67 -12.44
N LEU A 49 7.03 3.77 -11.14
CA LEU A 49 6.66 5.02 -10.46
C LEU A 49 7.86 5.81 -9.95
N ASN A 50 9.10 5.37 -10.26
CA ASN A 50 10.36 5.98 -9.83
C ASN A 50 10.47 6.11 -8.30
N VAL A 51 10.06 5.07 -7.58
CA VAL A 51 10.12 4.99 -6.13
C VAL A 51 11.45 4.35 -5.72
N ASN A 52 12.14 4.95 -4.74
CA ASN A 52 13.26 4.28 -4.09
C ASN A 52 12.74 3.17 -3.19
N MET A 53 13.32 1.97 -3.26
CA MET A 53 12.83 0.84 -2.49
C MET A 53 13.94 -0.09 -2.05
N GLU A 54 13.73 -0.75 -0.92
CA GLU A 54 14.50 -1.90 -0.47
C GLU A 54 13.57 -3.11 -0.32
N VAL A 55 14.04 -4.29 -0.75
CA VAL A 55 13.28 -5.53 -0.71
C VAL A 55 14.00 -6.50 0.22
N HIS A 56 13.33 -6.91 1.29
CA HIS A 56 13.86 -7.87 2.24
C HIS A 56 12.88 -9.02 2.45
N ARG A 57 13.41 -10.24 2.56
CA ARG A 57 12.63 -11.39 2.97
C ARG A 57 12.13 -11.23 4.40
N ASN A 58 10.95 -11.74 4.68
CA ASN A 58 10.28 -11.61 5.98
C ASN A 58 11.04 -12.21 7.17
N ASP A 59 12.07 -13.01 6.91
CA ASP A 59 12.97 -13.67 7.87
C ASP A 59 14.44 -13.20 7.74
N GLN A 60 14.73 -12.24 6.84
CA GLN A 60 16.08 -11.74 6.54
C GLN A 60 16.29 -10.28 6.94
N ILE A 61 15.37 -9.72 7.70
CA ILE A 61 15.47 -8.37 8.26
C ILE A 61 15.04 -8.42 9.73
N SER A 62 15.60 -7.59 10.57
CA SER A 62 15.16 -7.43 11.96
C SER A 62 14.38 -6.14 12.16
N LEU A 63 13.61 -6.06 13.26
CA LEU A 63 12.91 -4.81 13.61
C LEU A 63 13.88 -3.66 13.87
N ASP A 64 15.07 -3.94 14.44
CA ASP A 64 16.10 -2.92 14.64
C ASP A 64 16.63 -2.36 13.32
N GLN A 65 16.89 -3.20 12.32
CA GLN A 65 17.28 -2.76 10.99
C GLN A 65 16.19 -1.91 10.34
N ILE A 66 14.91 -2.23 10.54
CA ILE A 66 13.80 -1.41 10.02
C ILE A 66 13.76 -0.05 10.74
N ARG A 67 14.04 0.01 12.07
CA ARG A 67 14.14 1.27 12.81
C ARG A 67 15.27 2.15 12.28
N GLU A 68 16.43 1.56 11.98
CA GLU A 68 17.57 2.27 11.39
C GLU A 68 17.28 2.76 9.97
N LEU A 69 16.61 1.93 9.16
CA LEU A 69 16.24 2.24 7.78
C LEU A 69 15.24 3.38 7.67
N GLN A 70 14.37 3.56 8.67
CA GLN A 70 13.34 4.60 8.73
C GLN A 70 12.48 4.70 7.45
N PRO A 71 11.85 3.63 6.99
CA PRO A 71 11.09 3.65 5.76
C PRO A 71 9.95 4.68 5.82
N GLU A 72 9.71 5.37 4.71
CA GLU A 72 8.56 6.26 4.62
C GLU A 72 7.25 5.52 4.39
N ARG A 73 7.34 4.30 3.84
CA ARG A 73 6.21 3.38 3.60
C ARG A 73 6.67 1.94 3.70
N ILE A 74 5.74 1.07 4.04
CA ILE A 74 5.97 -0.38 4.10
C ILE A 74 4.93 -1.08 3.22
N LEU A 75 5.42 -1.97 2.35
CA LEU A 75 4.59 -2.85 1.53
C LEU A 75 4.84 -4.29 1.97
N ILE A 76 3.80 -5.00 2.39
CA ILE A 76 3.87 -6.41 2.77
C ILE A 76 3.25 -7.24 1.65
N SER A 77 4.07 -8.07 1.02
CA SER A 77 3.73 -8.82 -0.18
C SER A 77 2.72 -9.94 0.05
N PRO A 78 2.16 -10.50 -1.03
CA PRO A 78 1.58 -11.85 -1.01
C PRO A 78 2.58 -12.87 -0.46
N GLY A 79 2.08 -14.06 -0.14
CA GLY A 79 2.89 -15.17 0.33
C GLY A 79 2.10 -16.46 0.46
N PRO A 80 2.79 -17.59 0.63
CA PRO A 80 2.16 -18.89 0.91
C PRO A 80 1.68 -18.98 2.37
N CYS A 81 0.96 -20.06 2.68
CA CYS A 81 0.52 -20.44 4.01
C CYS A 81 -0.48 -19.44 4.64
N SER A 82 -0.28 -19.10 5.90
CA SER A 82 -1.16 -18.25 6.69
C SER A 82 -0.39 -17.17 7.44
N PRO A 83 -1.06 -16.18 8.04
CA PRO A 83 -0.40 -15.15 8.85
C PRO A 83 0.48 -15.71 9.99
N ARG A 84 0.23 -16.91 10.45
CA ARG A 84 1.04 -17.54 11.52
C ARG A 84 2.45 -17.90 11.06
N GLU A 85 2.61 -18.18 9.78
CA GLU A 85 3.88 -18.54 9.15
C GLU A 85 4.52 -17.37 8.37
N SER A 86 4.02 -16.14 8.52
CA SER A 86 4.47 -14.95 7.77
C SER A 86 5.75 -14.30 8.33
N GLY A 87 6.53 -14.99 9.17
CA GLY A 87 7.74 -14.44 9.76
C GLY A 87 7.47 -13.14 10.51
N LEU A 88 8.26 -12.09 10.26
CA LEU A 88 8.14 -10.80 10.94
C LEU A 88 6.97 -9.91 10.46
N SER A 89 6.19 -10.31 9.44
CA SER A 89 5.16 -9.46 8.87
C SER A 89 4.16 -8.94 9.92
N ASN A 90 3.73 -9.79 10.86
CA ASN A 90 2.81 -9.38 11.93
C ASN A 90 3.45 -8.38 12.90
N ASP A 91 4.72 -8.57 13.27
CA ASP A 91 5.43 -7.69 14.19
C ASP A 91 5.71 -6.33 13.55
N ILE A 92 6.04 -6.32 12.26
CA ILE A 92 6.21 -5.11 11.47
C ILE A 92 4.92 -4.29 11.44
N ILE A 93 3.76 -4.92 11.18
CA ILE A 93 2.44 -4.26 11.21
C ILE A 93 2.17 -3.68 12.60
N ARG A 94 2.43 -4.46 13.65
CA ARG A 94 2.15 -4.05 15.04
C ARG A 94 2.98 -2.86 15.48
N GLU A 95 4.25 -2.85 15.11
CA GLU A 95 5.21 -1.84 15.55
C GLU A 95 5.18 -0.60 14.67
N PHE A 96 5.38 -0.78 13.36
CA PHE A 96 5.57 0.35 12.45
C PHE A 96 4.28 0.87 11.85
N GLY A 97 3.25 0.02 11.70
CA GLY A 97 1.99 0.42 11.08
C GLY A 97 1.24 1.54 11.81
N ARG A 98 1.59 1.81 13.08
CA ARG A 98 0.98 2.93 13.85
C ARG A 98 1.39 4.30 13.31
N THR A 99 2.55 4.41 12.70
CA THR A 99 3.15 5.70 12.30
C THR A 99 3.61 5.73 10.85
N THR A 100 3.86 4.57 10.26
CA THR A 100 4.36 4.43 8.89
C THR A 100 3.24 3.85 8.01
N PRO A 101 2.87 4.54 6.90
CA PRO A 101 1.90 4.03 5.95
C PRO A 101 2.26 2.61 5.51
N THR A 102 1.39 1.67 5.83
CA THR A 102 1.61 0.24 5.61
C THR A 102 0.50 -0.32 4.72
N PHE A 103 0.90 -1.02 3.65
CA PHE A 103 -0.01 -1.66 2.72
C PHE A 103 0.27 -3.15 2.64
N GLY A 104 -0.75 -3.96 2.93
CA GLY A 104 -0.69 -5.43 2.84
C GLY A 104 -1.45 -5.97 1.63
N VAL A 105 -0.81 -6.85 0.86
CA VAL A 105 -1.42 -7.52 -0.31
C VAL A 105 -1.56 -9.01 -0.03
N CYS A 106 -2.74 -9.57 -0.24
CA CYS A 106 -3.09 -10.97 -0.07
C CYS A 106 -2.73 -11.51 1.32
N LEU A 107 -1.61 -12.23 1.49
CA LEU A 107 -1.12 -12.64 2.82
C LEU A 107 -0.87 -11.41 3.70
N GLY A 108 -0.30 -10.32 3.19
CA GLY A 108 -0.10 -9.09 3.94
C GLY A 108 -1.41 -8.48 4.46
N HIS A 109 -2.50 -8.55 3.70
CA HIS A 109 -3.85 -8.17 4.15
C HIS A 109 -4.35 -9.07 5.27
N GLN A 110 -4.15 -10.38 5.14
CA GLN A 110 -4.52 -11.33 6.18
C GLN A 110 -3.69 -11.13 7.47
N CYS A 111 -2.41 -10.78 7.33
CA CYS A 111 -1.56 -10.39 8.46
C CYS A 111 -2.10 -9.16 9.19
N ILE A 112 -2.66 -8.18 8.48
CA ILE A 112 -3.33 -7.02 9.11
C ILE A 112 -4.51 -7.49 9.95
N GLY A 113 -5.43 -8.28 9.36
CA GLY A 113 -6.56 -8.83 10.11
C GLY A 113 -6.11 -9.61 11.36
N HIS A 114 -5.17 -10.54 11.18
CA HIS A 114 -4.65 -11.38 12.25
C HIS A 114 -3.96 -10.58 13.37
N THR A 115 -3.12 -9.60 13.02
CA THR A 115 -2.40 -8.76 14.00
C THR A 115 -3.35 -8.00 14.92
N PHE A 116 -4.52 -7.63 14.41
CA PHE A 116 -5.53 -6.88 15.13
C PHE A 116 -6.67 -7.75 15.66
N GLY A 117 -6.53 -9.08 15.65
CA GLY A 117 -7.41 -10.01 16.34
C GLY A 117 -8.57 -10.57 15.51
N ALA A 118 -8.63 -10.27 14.21
CA ALA A 118 -9.57 -10.93 13.32
C ALA A 118 -9.13 -12.36 13.01
N SER A 119 -10.08 -13.27 12.85
CA SER A 119 -9.84 -14.64 12.38
C SER A 119 -9.56 -14.66 10.88
N VAL A 120 -8.56 -15.45 10.48
CA VAL A 120 -8.31 -15.78 9.07
C VAL A 120 -8.66 -17.25 8.88
N VAL A 121 -9.65 -17.50 8.05
CA VAL A 121 -10.28 -18.81 7.89
C VAL A 121 -10.20 -19.31 6.45
N VAL A 122 -10.40 -20.61 6.27
CA VAL A 122 -10.50 -21.20 4.92
C VAL A 122 -11.76 -20.66 4.25
N ASN A 123 -11.57 -20.11 3.06
CA ASN A 123 -12.69 -19.66 2.24
C ASN A 123 -13.51 -20.85 1.73
N TYR A 124 -14.81 -20.69 1.66
CA TYR A 124 -15.72 -21.68 1.09
C TYR A 124 -15.48 -21.94 -0.42
N ARG A 125 -14.77 -21.02 -1.09
CA ARG A 125 -14.33 -21.15 -2.48
C ARG A 125 -12.82 -20.99 -2.57
N ILE A 126 -12.15 -21.94 -3.20
CA ILE A 126 -10.75 -21.79 -3.57
C ILE A 126 -10.67 -20.91 -4.82
N MET A 127 -9.99 -19.77 -4.69
CA MET A 127 -9.76 -18.84 -5.78
C MET A 127 -8.33 -19.00 -6.30
N HIS A 128 -8.19 -19.40 -7.56
CA HIS A 128 -6.88 -19.56 -8.19
C HIS A 128 -6.89 -18.97 -9.60
N GLY A 129 -6.32 -17.79 -9.74
CA GLY A 129 -6.22 -17.07 -11.02
C GLY A 129 -7.56 -16.60 -11.59
N LYS A 130 -8.61 -16.54 -10.78
CA LYS A 130 -9.93 -16.07 -11.21
C LYS A 130 -10.10 -14.59 -10.90
N THR A 131 -10.80 -13.90 -11.78
CA THR A 131 -11.23 -12.52 -11.53
C THR A 131 -12.60 -12.49 -10.86
N SER A 132 -12.83 -11.47 -10.04
CA SER A 132 -14.14 -11.18 -9.44
C SER A 132 -14.38 -9.67 -9.49
N PRO A 133 -15.64 -9.24 -9.66
CA PRO A 133 -16.00 -7.84 -9.45
C PRO A 133 -15.84 -7.50 -7.95
N ILE A 134 -15.14 -6.37 -7.70
CA ILE A 134 -14.87 -5.87 -6.36
C ILE A 134 -15.58 -4.53 -6.20
N ARG A 135 -16.46 -4.45 -5.22
CA ARG A 135 -17.08 -3.19 -4.77
C ARG A 135 -16.23 -2.56 -3.69
N HIS A 136 -16.16 -1.23 -3.67
CA HIS A 136 -15.32 -0.50 -2.72
C HIS A 136 -15.94 0.84 -2.30
N ASN A 137 -15.39 1.45 -1.24
CA ASN A 137 -15.89 2.70 -0.68
C ASN A 137 -15.47 3.98 -1.46
N GLY A 138 -14.65 3.86 -2.49
CA GLY A 138 -14.17 4.97 -3.34
C GLY A 138 -13.13 5.88 -2.67
N LYS A 139 -12.59 5.49 -1.51
CA LYS A 139 -11.63 6.30 -0.71
C LYS A 139 -10.24 5.67 -0.70
N ASP A 140 -9.25 6.44 -0.26
CA ASP A 140 -7.88 5.99 0.00
C ASP A 140 -7.29 5.23 -1.22
N LEU A 141 -7.01 3.93 -1.08
CA LEU A 141 -6.50 3.08 -2.14
C LEU A 141 -7.39 3.06 -3.39
N PHE A 142 -8.69 3.30 -3.23
CA PHE A 142 -9.69 3.20 -4.30
C PHE A 142 -10.10 4.55 -4.89
N LEU A 143 -9.40 5.63 -4.53
CA LEU A 143 -9.70 6.97 -5.05
C LEU A 143 -9.55 6.99 -6.58
N GLY A 144 -10.63 7.41 -7.28
CA GLY A 144 -10.65 7.50 -8.74
C GLY A 144 -10.74 6.16 -9.47
N MET A 145 -11.01 5.06 -8.76
CA MET A 145 -11.22 3.74 -9.35
C MET A 145 -12.67 3.56 -9.84
N PRO A 146 -12.88 2.79 -10.93
CA PRO A 146 -14.24 2.31 -11.26
C PRO A 146 -14.83 1.47 -10.13
N ASN A 147 -16.15 1.50 -9.94
CA ASN A 147 -16.82 0.73 -8.90
C ASN A 147 -18.10 0.07 -9.45
N PRO A 148 -18.14 -1.27 -9.60
CA PRO A 148 -17.08 -2.23 -9.32
C PRO A 148 -15.95 -2.21 -10.35
N PHE A 149 -14.82 -2.87 -10.01
CA PHE A 149 -13.74 -3.22 -10.94
C PHE A 149 -13.38 -4.69 -10.80
N ASN A 150 -12.79 -5.29 -11.84
CA ASN A 150 -12.38 -6.70 -11.79
C ASN A 150 -10.98 -6.85 -11.22
N ALA A 151 -10.80 -7.75 -10.25
CA ALA A 151 -9.51 -8.05 -9.66
C ALA A 151 -9.23 -9.55 -9.60
N THR A 152 -7.96 -9.91 -9.78
CA THR A 152 -7.47 -11.28 -9.75
C THR A 152 -7.31 -11.76 -8.30
N ARG A 153 -7.73 -12.98 -8.05
CA ARG A 153 -7.70 -13.62 -6.74
C ARG A 153 -6.93 -14.95 -6.81
N TYR A 154 -6.01 -15.15 -5.84
CA TYR A 154 -5.19 -16.38 -5.68
C TYR A 154 -5.18 -16.82 -4.22
N HIS A 155 -6.32 -16.92 -3.55
CA HIS A 155 -6.36 -17.21 -2.13
C HIS A 155 -7.35 -18.30 -1.75
N SER A 156 -6.97 -19.10 -0.77
CA SER A 156 -7.83 -20.09 -0.09
C SER A 156 -8.25 -19.63 1.32
N LEU A 157 -7.61 -18.56 1.83
CA LEU A 157 -7.91 -17.96 3.13
C LEU A 157 -8.52 -16.57 2.94
N VAL A 158 -9.38 -16.18 3.89
CA VAL A 158 -10.00 -14.85 3.96
C VAL A 158 -10.11 -14.38 5.41
N ILE A 159 -10.17 -13.07 5.62
CA ILE A 159 -10.56 -12.51 6.91
C ILE A 159 -12.04 -12.78 7.12
N GLU A 160 -12.38 -13.40 8.24
CA GLU A 160 -13.75 -13.65 8.65
C GLU A 160 -14.40 -12.35 9.12
N ARG A 161 -15.38 -11.85 8.34
CA ARG A 161 -16.04 -10.56 8.58
C ARG A 161 -16.60 -10.41 10.00
N ALA A 162 -17.20 -11.48 10.53
CA ALA A 162 -17.85 -11.46 11.86
C ALA A 162 -16.85 -11.24 13.02
N THR A 163 -15.55 -11.42 12.77
CA THR A 163 -14.50 -11.29 13.78
C THR A 163 -13.71 -9.98 13.67
N LEU A 164 -14.05 -9.14 12.67
CA LEU A 164 -13.39 -7.85 12.52
C LEU A 164 -13.67 -6.95 13.72
N PRO A 165 -12.63 -6.40 14.37
CA PRO A 165 -12.83 -5.40 15.42
C PRO A 165 -13.30 -4.08 14.81
N ASP A 166 -14.01 -3.25 15.59
CA ASP A 166 -14.63 -2.00 15.15
C ASP A 166 -13.66 -0.98 14.52
N PHE A 167 -12.39 -1.06 14.91
CA PHE A 167 -11.37 -0.17 14.37
C PHE A 167 -10.76 -0.65 13.03
N LEU A 168 -11.13 -1.84 12.53
CA LEU A 168 -10.84 -2.28 11.17
C LEU A 168 -12.09 -2.13 10.30
N GLU A 169 -12.05 -1.18 9.39
CA GLU A 169 -13.13 -0.89 8.45
C GLU A 169 -12.97 -1.72 7.18
N VAL A 170 -14.04 -2.37 6.73
CA VAL A 170 -14.09 -3.00 5.39
C VAL A 170 -14.17 -1.91 4.34
N THR A 171 -13.22 -1.88 3.41
CA THR A 171 -13.13 -0.87 2.34
C THR A 171 -13.46 -1.43 0.98
N ALA A 172 -13.40 -2.76 0.81
CA ALA A 172 -13.79 -3.45 -0.41
C ALA A 172 -14.32 -4.86 -0.11
N GLU A 173 -15.22 -5.34 -0.97
CA GLU A 173 -15.86 -6.66 -0.83
C GLU A 173 -16.31 -7.22 -2.18
N THR A 174 -16.56 -8.53 -2.25
CA THR A 174 -17.28 -9.16 -3.37
C THR A 174 -18.80 -9.00 -3.19
N ASP A 175 -19.56 -9.30 -4.25
CA ASP A 175 -21.04 -9.32 -4.17
C ASP A 175 -21.56 -10.32 -3.14
N GLU A 176 -20.79 -11.39 -2.83
CA GLU A 176 -21.12 -12.38 -1.79
C GLU A 176 -20.70 -11.94 -0.37
N GLY A 177 -20.10 -10.77 -0.22
CA GLY A 177 -19.71 -10.21 1.07
C GLY A 177 -18.35 -10.69 1.60
N GLU A 178 -17.50 -11.33 0.78
CA GLU A 178 -16.13 -11.64 1.17
C GLU A 178 -15.32 -10.35 1.34
N VAL A 179 -14.57 -10.24 2.42
CA VAL A 179 -13.74 -9.06 2.71
C VAL A 179 -12.56 -9.02 1.74
N MET A 180 -12.53 -8.01 0.87
CA MET A 180 -11.51 -7.80 -0.14
C MET A 180 -10.61 -6.61 0.12
N GLY A 181 -10.95 -5.77 1.10
CA GLY A 181 -10.15 -4.65 1.53
C GLY A 181 -10.47 -4.26 2.97
N VAL A 182 -9.44 -3.89 3.72
CA VAL A 182 -9.57 -3.32 5.07
C VAL A 182 -8.68 -2.08 5.23
N ARG A 183 -9.07 -1.21 6.15
CA ARG A 183 -8.20 -0.15 6.66
C ARG A 183 -8.33 -0.05 8.17
N HIS A 184 -7.28 0.38 8.85
CA HIS A 184 -7.37 0.79 10.25
C HIS A 184 -7.91 2.23 10.34
N ARG A 185 -8.82 2.50 11.29
CA ARG A 185 -9.45 3.82 11.42
C ARG A 185 -8.48 4.89 11.90
N ASP A 186 -7.58 4.53 12.84
CA ASP A 186 -6.66 5.45 13.50
C ASP A 186 -5.22 5.38 12.99
N TYR A 187 -4.83 4.26 12.37
CA TYR A 187 -3.46 4.03 11.91
C TYR A 187 -3.41 4.03 10.38
N PRO A 188 -2.29 4.45 9.79
CA PRO A 188 -2.13 4.48 8.34
C PRO A 188 -1.86 3.08 7.78
N ILE A 189 -2.83 2.16 7.97
CA ILE A 189 -2.74 0.77 7.55
C ILE A 189 -3.90 0.43 6.62
N TRP A 190 -3.56 -0.16 5.47
CA TRP A 190 -4.50 -0.63 4.46
C TRP A 190 -4.12 -2.02 3.98
N GLY A 191 -5.09 -2.79 3.55
CA GLY A 191 -4.86 -4.11 2.96
C GLY A 191 -5.89 -4.46 1.90
N VAL A 192 -5.46 -5.23 0.89
CA VAL A 192 -6.34 -5.81 -0.11
C VAL A 192 -6.09 -7.31 -0.26
N GLN A 193 -7.15 -8.10 -0.36
CA GLN A 193 -7.07 -9.56 -0.50
C GLN A 193 -6.72 -10.01 -1.92
N PHE A 194 -7.07 -9.23 -2.92
CA PHE A 194 -6.77 -9.46 -4.33
C PHE A 194 -5.35 -9.00 -4.69
N HIS A 195 -4.93 -9.31 -5.92
CA HIS A 195 -3.58 -9.01 -6.43
C HIS A 195 -3.60 -7.80 -7.37
N PRO A 196 -3.27 -6.57 -6.89
CA PRO A 196 -3.22 -5.38 -7.75
C PRO A 196 -2.13 -5.46 -8.81
N GLU A 197 -1.08 -6.26 -8.58
CA GLU A 197 0.05 -6.46 -9.49
C GLU A 197 -0.24 -7.43 -10.64
N SER A 198 -1.36 -8.14 -10.59
CA SER A 198 -1.77 -9.05 -11.66
C SER A 198 -2.22 -8.28 -12.90
N ILE A 199 -1.79 -8.74 -14.07
CA ILE A 199 -2.16 -8.14 -15.36
C ILE A 199 -3.68 -8.15 -15.62
N LEU A 200 -4.40 -9.09 -15.01
CA LEU A 200 -5.85 -9.21 -15.12
C LEU A 200 -6.61 -8.36 -14.09
N THR A 201 -5.90 -7.65 -13.20
CA THR A 201 -6.52 -6.71 -12.27
C THR A 201 -6.63 -5.35 -12.92
N GLU A 202 -7.87 -4.88 -13.10
CA GLU A 202 -8.13 -3.56 -13.65
C GLU A 202 -7.61 -2.46 -12.72
N ASN A 203 -6.92 -1.49 -13.30
CA ASN A 203 -6.40 -0.31 -12.56
C ASN A 203 -5.48 -0.61 -11.37
N GLY A 204 -4.80 -1.77 -11.32
CA GLY A 204 -3.91 -2.11 -10.22
C GLY A 204 -2.79 -1.09 -9.98
N ARG A 205 -2.24 -0.48 -11.06
CA ARG A 205 -1.28 0.63 -10.95
C ARG A 205 -1.86 1.86 -10.26
N GLN A 206 -3.16 2.11 -10.39
CA GLN A 206 -3.80 3.23 -9.69
C GLN A 206 -3.83 3.00 -8.17
N ILE A 207 -4.08 1.76 -7.72
CA ILE A 207 -4.00 1.39 -6.31
C ILE A 207 -2.61 1.68 -5.75
N MET A 208 -1.55 1.30 -6.48
CA MET A 208 -0.17 1.55 -6.06
C MET A 208 0.15 3.06 -6.01
N ARG A 209 -0.32 3.85 -7.00
CA ARG A 209 -0.18 5.32 -6.96
C ARG A 209 -0.92 5.93 -5.77
N ASN A 210 -2.13 5.46 -5.52
CA ASN A 210 -2.93 5.93 -4.39
C ASN A 210 -2.19 5.63 -3.08
N PHE A 211 -1.68 4.41 -2.88
CA PHE A 211 -0.87 4.07 -1.71
C PHE A 211 0.33 5.01 -1.51
N LEU A 212 1.05 5.33 -2.58
CA LEU A 212 2.19 6.24 -2.50
C LEU A 212 1.80 7.68 -2.15
N ASN A 213 0.56 8.07 -2.38
CA ASN A 213 0.03 9.41 -2.08
C ASN A 213 -0.73 9.48 -0.75
N LEU A 214 -0.97 8.34 -0.08
CA LEU A 214 -1.61 8.35 1.23
C LEU A 214 -0.70 9.04 2.25
N GLU A 215 -1.25 9.97 3.00
CA GLU A 215 -0.51 10.69 4.03
C GLU A 215 -0.44 9.89 5.33
N LYS A 216 0.59 10.18 6.13
CA LYS A 216 0.63 9.74 7.53
C LYS A 216 -0.56 10.37 8.24
N GLN A 217 -1.42 9.58 8.86
CA GLN A 217 -2.48 10.16 9.69
C GLN A 217 -1.81 10.86 10.88
N THR A 218 -1.72 12.18 10.83
CA THR A 218 -1.35 12.98 11.99
C THR A 218 -2.60 13.05 12.87
N LYS A 219 -2.54 12.44 14.06
CA LYS A 219 -3.53 12.74 15.09
C LYS A 219 -3.46 14.23 15.35
N GLY A 220 -4.54 14.96 14.99
CA GLY A 220 -4.78 16.31 15.45
C GLY A 220 -5.00 16.34 16.96
#